data_a19a4e4fbe9c1a150c0d95440d3fd68e
#
_entry.id   a19a4e4fbe9c1a150c0d95440d3fd68e
#
_cell.length_a   1.000
_cell.length_b   1.000
_cell.length_c   1.000
_cell.angle_alpha   90.00
_cell.angle_beta   90.00
_cell.angle_gamma   90.00
#
_symmetry.space_group_name_H-M   'P 1'
#
loop_
_entity.id
_entity.type
_entity.pdbx_description
1 polymer ?
#
loop_
_entity_poly.entity_id
_entity_poly.type
_entity_poly.pdbx_seq_one_letter_code
_entity_poly.pdbx_strand_id
1 'polypeptide(L)'
;MKKDCRKRCGAIRCYQLTQAMKRWTGSIISFLSQRLLFSKVSRGAASTSAATMSSRLHNGNDVYEKAEEYWSRASQDVNGMLGGFEKLHTPDITVSKRFIESLKKKNLFGSYDYALDCGAGIGRVTKHLLMPLFKKVDMEDLVEELIVSSDQYIGPDPRIGEKFIEGIQTFAPPEGRYDLIWVQWVSGHLVDEDLVAFFKRCVKGLKPGGCIVLKDNVTNHEKRLFDDEDHSWTRTEPELMEAFAGAELDMVMKTIQTGFPKEIYPVKIFALKPGKQEAKDDN
;
A
#
# COMPACT_ATOMS: atom_id res chain seq x y z
N MET A 1 -52.17 6.26 -6.75
CA MET A 1 -50.99 5.56 -6.23
C MET A 1 -49.68 5.78 -7.04
N LYS A 2 -49.44 6.91 -7.68
CA LYS A 2 -48.20 7.18 -8.46
C LYS A 2 -47.40 8.40 -7.98
N LYS A 3 -47.77 9.08 -6.88
CA LYS A 3 -47.08 10.28 -6.37
C LYS A 3 -46.09 10.04 -5.22
N ASP A 4 -46.08 8.82 -4.63
CA ASP A 4 -45.28 8.55 -3.44
C ASP A 4 -43.91 7.91 -3.73
N CYS A 5 -43.72 7.36 -4.93
CA CYS A 5 -42.45 6.70 -5.30
C CYS A 5 -41.32 7.70 -5.61
N ARG A 6 -41.67 8.92 -6.10
CA ARG A 6 -40.62 9.93 -6.46
C ARG A 6 -39.99 10.62 -5.26
N LYS A 7 -40.70 10.68 -4.12
CA LYS A 7 -40.15 11.32 -2.89
C LYS A 7 -39.17 10.41 -2.16
N ARG A 8 -39.34 9.09 -2.22
CA ARG A 8 -38.42 8.13 -1.60
C ARG A 8 -37.09 7.99 -2.35
N CYS A 9 -37.11 7.99 -3.69
CA CYS A 9 -35.87 7.99 -4.48
C CYS A 9 -35.03 9.26 -4.34
N GLY A 10 -35.66 10.42 -4.15
CA GLY A 10 -34.97 11.68 -3.91
C GLY A 10 -34.26 11.74 -2.54
N ALA A 11 -34.86 11.16 -1.51
CA ALA A 11 -34.32 11.14 -0.15
C ALA A 11 -33.08 10.23 -0.04
N ILE A 12 -33.08 9.07 -0.69
CA ILE A 12 -31.94 8.13 -0.69
C ILE A 12 -30.77 8.73 -1.47
N ARG A 13 -31.02 9.37 -2.60
CA ARG A 13 -29.98 10.06 -3.38
C ARG A 13 -29.39 11.28 -2.65
N CYS A 14 -30.20 12.00 -1.89
CA CYS A 14 -29.76 13.11 -1.06
C CYS A 14 -28.94 12.63 0.14
N TYR A 15 -29.30 11.49 0.77
CA TYR A 15 -28.57 10.89 1.87
C TYR A 15 -27.20 10.33 1.43
N GLN A 16 -27.11 9.70 0.27
CA GLN A 16 -25.85 9.23 -0.29
C GLN A 16 -24.93 10.39 -0.71
N LEU A 17 -25.48 11.46 -1.29
CA LEU A 17 -24.72 12.68 -1.59
C LEU A 17 -24.25 13.38 -0.31
N THR A 18 -25.04 13.38 0.77
CA THR A 18 -24.68 14.00 2.04
C THR A 18 -23.61 13.18 2.78
N GLN A 19 -23.60 11.85 2.67
CA GLN A 19 -22.55 10.98 3.19
C GLN A 19 -21.24 11.13 2.36
N ALA A 20 -21.34 11.18 1.04
CA ALA A 20 -20.20 11.46 0.18
C ALA A 20 -19.62 12.87 0.43
N MET A 21 -20.46 13.88 0.66
CA MET A 21 -20.00 15.22 1.03
C MET A 21 -19.45 15.30 2.45
N LYS A 22 -19.95 14.51 3.40
CA LYS A 22 -19.37 14.42 4.76
C LYS A 22 -18.00 13.74 4.75
N ARG A 23 -17.80 12.72 3.94
CA ARG A 23 -16.48 12.13 3.70
C ARG A 23 -15.51 13.15 3.05
N TRP A 24 -16.02 13.96 2.11
CA TRP A 24 -15.23 15.00 1.46
C TRP A 24 -14.89 16.16 2.40
N THR A 25 -15.83 16.60 3.24
CA THR A 25 -15.61 17.69 4.21
C THR A 25 -14.81 17.23 5.43
N GLY A 26 -14.90 15.97 5.86
CA GLY A 26 -14.07 15.41 6.95
C GLY A 26 -12.59 15.45 6.58
N SER A 27 -12.22 14.98 5.41
CA SER A 27 -10.84 15.03 4.92
C SER A 27 -10.33 16.47 4.70
N ILE A 28 -11.18 17.38 4.22
CA ILE A 28 -10.83 18.80 4.03
C ILE A 28 -10.79 19.57 5.37
N ILE A 29 -11.63 19.23 6.34
CA ILE A 29 -11.65 19.88 7.67
C ILE A 29 -10.42 19.46 8.49
N SER A 30 -9.95 18.22 8.38
CA SER A 30 -8.66 17.81 8.92
C SER A 30 -7.52 18.62 8.31
N PHE A 31 -7.56 18.88 7.01
CA PHE A 31 -6.59 19.70 6.29
C PHE A 31 -6.59 21.19 6.71
N LEU A 32 -7.75 21.76 7.02
CA LEU A 32 -7.90 23.17 7.40
C LEU A 32 -7.64 23.42 8.90
N SER A 33 -7.97 22.46 9.77
CA SER A 33 -7.70 22.58 11.21
C SER A 33 -6.21 22.49 11.52
N GLN A 34 -5.44 21.71 10.77
CA GLN A 34 -3.98 21.69 10.91
C GLN A 34 -3.29 22.98 10.42
N ARG A 35 -3.83 23.68 9.41
CA ARG A 35 -3.28 24.99 8.99
C ARG A 35 -3.47 26.11 10.00
N LEU A 36 -4.49 26.07 10.82
CA LEU A 36 -4.80 27.13 11.81
C LEU A 36 -4.05 26.97 13.14
N LEU A 37 -3.52 25.80 13.47
CA LEU A 37 -2.76 25.53 14.70
C LEU A 37 -1.27 25.91 14.60
N PHE A 38 -0.70 26.08 13.40
CA PHE A 38 0.72 26.38 13.21
C PHE A 38 1.09 27.88 13.15
N SER A 39 0.13 28.80 13.30
CA SER A 39 0.44 30.25 13.22
C SER A 39 0.82 30.90 14.54
N LYS A 40 0.89 30.17 15.67
CA LYS A 40 1.28 30.73 16.98
C LYS A 40 2.11 29.75 17.81
N VAL A 41 3.36 29.51 17.43
CA VAL A 41 4.39 29.12 18.39
C VAL A 41 5.70 29.79 18.00
N SER A 42 6.13 30.67 18.85
CA SER A 42 7.37 31.42 18.82
C SER A 42 8.60 30.52 19.06
N ARG A 43 9.70 30.92 18.42
CA ARG A 43 11.06 30.37 18.47
C ARG A 43 11.53 30.03 19.89
N GLY A 44 11.98 28.80 20.08
CA GLY A 44 12.76 28.36 21.24
C GLY A 44 13.44 27.02 20.91
N ALA A 45 14.76 27.02 20.99
CA ALA A 45 15.64 25.92 20.61
C ALA A 45 15.44 24.67 21.47
N ALA A 46 15.35 23.50 20.86
CA ALA A 46 15.89 22.22 21.33
C ALA A 46 15.73 21.15 20.22
N SER A 47 16.79 20.88 19.52
CA SER A 47 16.91 19.73 18.61
C SER A 47 17.20 18.46 19.42
N THR A 48 16.68 17.33 19.01
CA THR A 48 17.01 15.92 19.36
C THR A 48 15.96 15.07 20.07
N SER A 49 14.68 15.42 20.13
CA SER A 49 13.71 14.48 20.78
C SER A 49 12.36 14.27 20.06
N ALA A 50 12.09 14.98 18.97
CA ALA A 50 10.76 14.95 18.34
C ALA A 50 10.48 13.68 17.49
N ALA A 51 11.49 13.13 16.84
CA ALA A 51 11.34 11.90 16.04
C ALA A 51 11.09 10.66 16.92
N THR A 52 11.77 10.59 18.08
CA THR A 52 11.59 9.51 19.08
C THR A 52 10.28 9.62 19.86
N MET A 53 9.63 10.78 19.87
CA MET A 53 8.34 10.98 20.56
C MET A 53 7.15 10.55 19.70
N SER A 54 7.22 10.68 18.39
CA SER A 54 6.13 10.26 17.48
C SER A 54 5.97 8.73 17.43
N SER A 55 7.07 7.97 17.49
CA SER A 55 7.03 6.49 17.53
C SER A 55 6.55 5.93 18.88
N ARG A 56 6.57 6.72 19.95
CA ARG A 56 6.10 6.31 21.27
C ARG A 56 4.60 6.55 21.49
N LEU A 57 3.93 7.33 20.64
CA LEU A 57 2.50 7.63 20.76
C LEU A 57 1.60 6.56 20.14
N HIS A 58 2.12 5.72 19.25
CA HIS A 58 1.40 4.61 18.64
C HIS A 58 2.17 3.31 18.88
N ASN A 59 1.71 2.51 19.83
CA ASN A 59 2.17 1.14 20.02
C ASN A 59 1.80 0.34 18.75
N GLY A 60 2.75 -0.39 18.15
CA GLY A 60 2.52 -1.14 16.90
C GLY A 60 1.28 -2.02 16.96
N ASN A 61 1.05 -2.74 18.06
CA ASN A 61 -0.12 -3.61 18.22
C ASN A 61 -1.44 -2.83 18.10
N ASP A 62 -1.55 -1.65 18.72
CA ASP A 62 -2.75 -0.82 18.67
C ASP A 62 -3.04 -0.29 17.24
N VAL A 63 -1.99 -0.02 16.47
CA VAL A 63 -2.10 0.39 15.07
C VAL A 63 -2.59 -0.76 14.20
N TYR A 64 -2.05 -1.96 14.37
CA TYR A 64 -2.42 -3.14 13.58
C TYR A 64 -3.85 -3.59 13.84
N GLU A 65 -4.28 -3.65 15.11
CA GLU A 65 -5.66 -3.99 15.48
C GLU A 65 -6.68 -3.01 14.88
N LYS A 66 -6.39 -1.73 14.91
CA LYS A 66 -7.28 -0.70 14.34
C LYS A 66 -7.29 -0.69 12.82
N ALA A 67 -6.15 -0.94 12.18
CA ALA A 67 -6.09 -1.09 10.73
C ALA A 67 -6.92 -2.30 10.27
N GLU A 68 -6.81 -3.45 10.97
CA GLU A 68 -7.62 -4.63 10.71
C GLU A 68 -9.11 -4.33 10.88
N GLU A 69 -9.50 -3.66 11.97
CA GLU A 69 -10.88 -3.25 12.20
C GLU A 69 -11.43 -2.35 11.10
N TYR A 70 -10.63 -1.41 10.59
CA TYR A 70 -11.01 -0.54 9.47
C TYR A 70 -11.24 -1.34 8.19
N TRP A 71 -10.27 -2.17 7.79
CA TRP A 71 -10.30 -2.92 6.54
C TRP A 71 -11.33 -4.06 6.55
N SER A 72 -11.62 -4.67 7.73
CA SER A 72 -12.71 -5.64 7.89
C SER A 72 -14.10 -5.06 7.60
N ARG A 73 -14.24 -3.73 7.70
CA ARG A 73 -15.50 -3.02 7.40
C ARG A 73 -15.54 -2.44 5.99
N ALA A 74 -14.43 -2.50 5.24
CA ALA A 74 -14.38 -2.00 3.88
C ALA A 74 -15.30 -2.80 2.96
N SER A 75 -15.91 -2.14 1.97
CA SER A 75 -16.72 -2.89 0.99
C SER A 75 -15.82 -3.80 0.14
N GLN A 76 -16.28 -5.04 -0.06
CA GLN A 76 -15.54 -6.10 -0.75
C GLN A 76 -15.67 -5.94 -2.27
N ASP A 77 -15.35 -4.76 -2.77
CA ASP A 77 -15.37 -4.39 -4.18
C ASP A 77 -14.20 -3.45 -4.52
N VAL A 78 -14.05 -3.13 -5.80
CA VAL A 78 -12.97 -2.24 -6.27
C VAL A 78 -13.04 -0.85 -5.61
N ASN A 79 -14.26 -0.38 -5.34
CA ASN A 79 -14.44 0.92 -4.71
C ASN A 79 -13.97 0.94 -3.25
N GLY A 80 -14.25 -0.14 -2.50
CA GLY A 80 -13.77 -0.31 -1.12
C GLY A 80 -12.24 -0.42 -1.06
N MET A 81 -11.64 -1.24 -1.93
CA MET A 81 -10.18 -1.39 -2.01
C MET A 81 -9.45 -0.12 -2.44
N LEU A 82 -10.16 0.86 -2.97
CA LEU A 82 -9.61 2.16 -3.40
C LEU A 82 -10.11 3.33 -2.53
N GLY A 83 -10.61 3.05 -1.32
CA GLY A 83 -11.06 4.09 -0.39
C GLY A 83 -12.16 5.00 -0.96
N GLY A 84 -13.02 4.49 -1.85
CA GLY A 84 -14.06 5.27 -2.52
C GLY A 84 -13.65 5.90 -3.84
N PHE A 85 -12.43 5.65 -4.34
CA PHE A 85 -11.88 6.23 -5.57
C PHE A 85 -11.78 5.21 -6.71
N GLU A 86 -12.86 4.47 -7.02
CA GLU A 86 -12.87 3.42 -8.06
C GLU A 86 -12.29 3.89 -9.40
N LYS A 87 -12.47 5.16 -9.77
CA LYS A 87 -11.92 5.75 -11.00
C LYS A 87 -10.40 5.68 -11.11
N LEU A 88 -9.67 5.47 -10.00
CA LEU A 88 -8.23 5.29 -9.98
C LEU A 88 -7.80 3.92 -10.51
N HIS A 89 -8.70 2.93 -10.57
CA HIS A 89 -8.37 1.56 -10.95
C HIS A 89 -7.63 1.46 -12.29
N THR A 90 -8.21 2.01 -13.34
CA THR A 90 -7.62 1.87 -14.69
C THR A 90 -6.26 2.55 -14.83
N PRO A 91 -6.06 3.81 -14.42
CA PRO A 91 -4.74 4.42 -14.49
C PRO A 91 -3.72 3.74 -13.57
N ASP A 92 -4.15 3.25 -12.39
CA ASP A 92 -3.31 2.48 -11.46
C ASP A 92 -2.72 1.24 -12.14
N ILE A 93 -3.57 0.38 -12.67
CA ILE A 93 -3.14 -0.87 -13.34
C ILE A 93 -2.31 -0.57 -14.59
N THR A 94 -2.69 0.44 -15.37
CA THR A 94 -1.98 0.79 -16.61
C THR A 94 -0.54 1.21 -16.35
N VAL A 95 -0.31 2.08 -15.36
CA VAL A 95 1.04 2.54 -15.03
C VAL A 95 1.86 1.42 -14.38
N SER A 96 1.25 0.63 -13.49
CA SER A 96 1.88 -0.52 -12.85
C SER A 96 2.35 -1.56 -13.88
N LYS A 97 1.52 -1.88 -14.87
CA LYS A 97 1.88 -2.80 -15.95
C LYS A 97 3.08 -2.31 -16.75
N ARG A 98 3.06 -1.04 -17.19
CA ARG A 98 4.20 -0.43 -17.90
C ARG A 98 5.47 -0.43 -17.08
N PHE A 99 5.36 -0.25 -15.76
CA PHE A 99 6.50 -0.30 -14.86
C PHE A 99 7.11 -1.70 -14.81
N ILE A 100 6.32 -2.76 -14.63
CA ILE A 100 6.79 -4.16 -14.65
C ILE A 100 7.42 -4.52 -16.01
N GLU A 101 6.77 -4.14 -17.12
CA GLU A 101 7.32 -4.35 -18.48
C GLU A 101 8.67 -3.64 -18.65
N SER A 102 8.84 -2.44 -18.07
CA SER A 102 10.10 -1.71 -18.09
C SER A 102 11.19 -2.38 -17.26
N LEU A 103 10.84 -2.95 -16.09
CA LEU A 103 11.76 -3.75 -15.29
C LEU A 103 12.25 -4.98 -16.09
N LYS A 104 11.34 -5.68 -16.73
CA LYS A 104 11.70 -6.86 -17.55
C LYS A 104 12.60 -6.48 -18.71
N LYS A 105 12.26 -5.42 -19.44
CA LYS A 105 13.07 -4.91 -20.57
C LYS A 105 14.49 -4.53 -20.14
N LYS A 106 14.67 -4.10 -18.90
CA LYS A 106 15.98 -3.76 -18.30
C LYS A 106 16.67 -4.94 -17.62
N ASN A 107 16.11 -6.16 -17.71
CA ASN A 107 16.61 -7.36 -17.04
C ASN A 107 16.75 -7.18 -15.51
N LEU A 108 15.81 -6.46 -14.88
CA LEU A 108 15.82 -6.22 -13.44
C LEU A 108 15.11 -7.31 -12.64
N PHE A 109 14.43 -8.28 -13.29
CA PHE A 109 14.02 -9.54 -12.67
C PHE A 109 14.03 -10.70 -13.69
N GLY A 110 14.09 -11.94 -13.19
CA GLY A 110 14.40 -13.13 -13.99
C GLY A 110 13.27 -13.56 -14.93
N SER A 111 12.17 -14.03 -14.38
CA SER A 111 11.07 -14.63 -15.15
C SER A 111 9.70 -14.12 -14.71
N TYR A 112 8.66 -14.50 -15.45
CA TYR A 112 7.25 -14.30 -15.09
C TYR A 112 6.64 -15.60 -14.51
N ASP A 113 7.41 -16.39 -13.73
CA ASP A 113 6.89 -17.64 -13.22
C ASP A 113 6.03 -17.44 -11.98
N TYR A 114 6.50 -16.65 -11.00
CA TYR A 114 5.82 -16.55 -9.71
C TYR A 114 5.85 -15.13 -9.13
N ALA A 115 4.68 -14.61 -8.79
CA ALA A 115 4.56 -13.34 -8.08
C ALA A 115 3.84 -13.52 -6.74
N LEU A 116 4.05 -12.57 -5.83
CA LEU A 116 3.32 -12.40 -4.59
C LEU A 116 2.67 -11.02 -4.58
N ASP A 117 1.39 -10.95 -4.21
CA ASP A 117 0.61 -9.73 -3.96
C ASP A 117 0.44 -9.57 -2.45
N CYS A 118 1.11 -8.58 -1.85
CA CYS A 118 1.03 -8.29 -0.42
C CYS A 118 0.00 -7.19 -0.17
N GLY A 119 -0.91 -7.43 0.80
CA GLY A 119 -2.08 -6.60 1.02
C GLY A 119 -3.05 -6.73 -0.15
N ALA A 120 -3.31 -7.97 -0.59
CA ALA A 120 -4.02 -8.25 -1.83
C ALA A 120 -5.50 -7.86 -1.79
N GLY A 121 -6.11 -7.78 -0.61
CA GLY A 121 -7.53 -7.54 -0.43
C GLY A 121 -8.36 -8.58 -1.19
N ILE A 122 -9.35 -8.12 -1.94
CA ILE A 122 -10.16 -8.99 -2.81
C ILE A 122 -9.43 -9.49 -4.06
N GLY A 123 -8.11 -9.22 -4.20
CA GLY A 123 -7.32 -9.63 -5.36
C GLY A 123 -7.43 -8.69 -6.57
N ARG A 124 -7.66 -7.40 -6.34
CA ARG A 124 -7.77 -6.41 -7.42
C ARG A 124 -6.49 -6.31 -8.25
N VAL A 125 -5.35 -6.19 -7.60
CA VAL A 125 -4.03 -6.14 -8.24
C VAL A 125 -3.66 -7.51 -8.81
N THR A 126 -3.88 -8.56 -8.05
CA THR A 126 -3.71 -9.95 -8.50
C THR A 126 -4.40 -10.18 -9.83
N LYS A 127 -5.71 -9.91 -9.94
CA LYS A 127 -6.53 -10.17 -11.15
C LYS A 127 -6.12 -9.33 -12.35
N HIS A 128 -5.92 -8.03 -12.15
CA HIS A 128 -5.79 -7.09 -13.26
C HIS A 128 -4.35 -6.75 -13.65
N LEU A 129 -3.38 -7.00 -12.74
CA LEU A 129 -1.98 -6.71 -12.98
C LEU A 129 -1.12 -7.98 -13.03
N LEU A 130 -1.15 -8.80 -11.99
CA LEU A 130 -0.16 -9.87 -11.84
C LEU A 130 -0.53 -11.12 -12.65
N MET A 131 -1.75 -11.61 -12.58
CA MET A 131 -2.20 -12.78 -13.36
C MET A 131 -2.04 -12.64 -14.88
N PRO A 132 -2.27 -11.46 -15.50
CA PRO A 132 -1.98 -11.29 -16.93
C PRO A 132 -0.50 -11.40 -17.29
N LEU A 133 0.41 -11.32 -16.33
CA LEU A 133 1.86 -11.31 -16.55
C LEU A 133 2.55 -12.57 -16.03
N PHE A 134 2.09 -13.15 -14.92
CA PHE A 134 2.75 -14.24 -14.22
C PHE A 134 1.99 -15.56 -14.36
N LYS A 135 2.73 -16.69 -14.36
CA LYS A 135 2.15 -18.05 -14.44
C LYS A 135 1.44 -18.43 -13.14
N LYS A 136 1.94 -17.94 -11.99
CA LYS A 136 1.40 -18.15 -10.66
C LYS A 136 1.47 -16.87 -9.84
N VAL A 137 0.44 -16.65 -9.01
CA VAL A 137 0.36 -15.52 -8.10
C VAL A 137 -0.16 -16.01 -6.76
N ASP A 138 0.64 -15.85 -5.72
CA ASP A 138 0.18 -15.98 -4.33
C ASP A 138 -0.36 -14.65 -3.85
N MET A 139 -1.25 -14.71 -2.87
CA MET A 139 -1.90 -13.56 -2.27
C MET A 139 -1.68 -13.58 -0.76
N GLU A 140 -1.47 -12.43 -0.17
CA GLU A 140 -1.42 -12.25 1.28
C GLU A 140 -2.26 -11.06 1.68
N ASP A 141 -3.05 -11.20 2.75
CA ASP A 141 -3.77 -10.11 3.41
C ASP A 141 -4.08 -10.50 4.86
N LEU A 142 -4.12 -9.49 5.74
CA LEU A 142 -4.48 -9.69 7.14
C LEU A 142 -5.95 -10.07 7.31
N VAL A 143 -6.84 -9.54 6.46
CA VAL A 143 -8.29 -9.65 6.59
C VAL A 143 -8.80 -10.90 5.85
N GLU A 144 -9.20 -11.92 6.60
CA GLU A 144 -9.67 -13.20 6.05
C GLU A 144 -10.85 -13.02 5.09
N GLU A 145 -11.82 -12.17 5.44
CA GLU A 145 -13.01 -11.93 4.62
C GLU A 145 -12.68 -11.37 3.24
N LEU A 146 -11.64 -10.56 3.12
CA LEU A 146 -11.16 -10.03 1.84
C LEU A 146 -10.53 -11.14 1.00
N ILE A 147 -9.69 -11.98 1.60
CA ILE A 147 -9.08 -13.13 0.93
C ILE A 147 -10.15 -14.12 0.46
N VAL A 148 -11.16 -14.42 1.29
CA VAL A 148 -12.29 -15.27 0.92
C VAL A 148 -13.08 -14.66 -0.23
N SER A 149 -13.36 -13.37 -0.18
CA SER A 149 -14.08 -12.66 -1.25
C SER A 149 -13.34 -12.65 -2.58
N SER A 150 -12.02 -12.82 -2.56
CA SER A 150 -11.22 -12.92 -3.78
C SER A 150 -11.62 -14.11 -4.65
N ASP A 151 -12.14 -15.20 -4.08
CA ASP A 151 -12.63 -16.36 -4.83
C ASP A 151 -13.78 -16.00 -5.78
N GLN A 152 -14.71 -15.19 -5.29
CA GLN A 152 -15.80 -14.70 -6.13
C GLN A 152 -15.33 -13.62 -7.10
N TYR A 153 -14.48 -12.70 -6.65
CA TYR A 153 -14.02 -11.57 -7.46
C TYR A 153 -13.12 -12.01 -8.62
N ILE A 154 -12.18 -12.90 -8.38
CA ILE A 154 -11.25 -13.40 -9.40
C ILE A 154 -11.92 -14.48 -10.24
N GLY A 155 -12.64 -15.39 -9.61
CA GLY A 155 -13.17 -16.64 -10.17
C GLY A 155 -12.11 -17.76 -10.16
N PRO A 156 -12.50 -18.99 -10.49
CA PRO A 156 -11.59 -20.12 -10.54
C PRO A 156 -10.55 -19.93 -11.66
N ASP A 157 -9.27 -19.85 -11.28
CA ASP A 157 -8.17 -19.69 -12.22
C ASP A 157 -6.94 -20.48 -11.74
N PRO A 158 -6.34 -21.34 -12.57
CA PRO A 158 -5.19 -22.14 -12.16
C PRO A 158 -3.92 -21.34 -11.89
N ARG A 159 -3.91 -20.04 -12.20
CA ARG A 159 -2.79 -19.14 -11.89
C ARG A 159 -2.78 -18.66 -10.45
N ILE A 160 -3.89 -18.77 -9.73
CA ILE A 160 -3.93 -18.49 -8.28
C ILE A 160 -3.17 -19.59 -7.57
N GLY A 161 -2.21 -19.20 -6.75
CA GLY A 161 -1.41 -20.06 -5.90
C GLY A 161 -1.95 -20.13 -4.47
N GLU A 162 -1.06 -19.98 -3.51
CA GLU A 162 -1.40 -19.99 -2.09
C GLU A 162 -2.02 -18.65 -1.66
N LYS A 163 -2.90 -18.71 -0.67
CA LYS A 163 -3.49 -17.56 -0.01
C LYS A 163 -3.10 -17.57 1.45
N PHE A 164 -2.42 -16.53 1.90
CA PHE A 164 -1.94 -16.38 3.27
C PHE A 164 -2.83 -15.36 3.99
N ILE A 165 -3.37 -15.76 5.13
CA ILE A 165 -4.16 -14.88 6.03
C ILE A 165 -3.25 -14.57 7.21
N GLU A 166 -2.47 -13.53 7.05
CA GLU A 166 -1.49 -13.08 8.04
C GLU A 166 -1.14 -11.62 7.75
N GLY A 167 -0.84 -10.83 8.78
CA GLY A 167 -0.42 -9.44 8.57
C GLY A 167 1.05 -9.33 8.17
N ILE A 168 1.37 -8.38 7.30
CA ILE A 168 2.74 -8.16 6.80
C ILE A 168 3.75 -7.85 7.91
N GLN A 169 3.32 -7.46 9.12
CA GLN A 169 4.20 -7.26 10.28
C GLN A 169 4.88 -8.56 10.73
N THR A 170 4.25 -9.72 10.51
CA THR A 170 4.77 -11.04 10.87
C THR A 170 5.01 -11.95 9.67
N PHE A 171 4.26 -11.77 8.61
CA PHE A 171 4.29 -12.60 7.42
C PHE A 171 5.71 -12.78 6.86
N ALA A 172 6.06 -14.03 6.59
CA ALA A 172 7.32 -14.41 5.95
C ALA A 172 7.05 -15.12 4.62
N PRO A 173 7.31 -14.47 3.48
CA PRO A 173 7.15 -15.12 2.19
C PRO A 173 7.96 -16.42 2.09
N PRO A 174 7.41 -17.51 1.51
CA PRO A 174 8.17 -18.75 1.26
C PRO A 174 9.49 -18.48 0.56
N GLU A 175 10.58 -19.04 1.09
CA GLU A 175 11.95 -18.76 0.65
C GLU A 175 12.19 -19.14 -0.81
N GLY A 176 12.85 -18.26 -1.55
CA GLY A 176 13.32 -18.51 -2.91
C GLY A 176 12.20 -18.76 -3.94
N ARG A 177 10.96 -18.32 -3.67
CA ARG A 177 9.80 -18.64 -4.51
C ARG A 177 9.52 -17.60 -5.58
N TYR A 178 9.74 -16.30 -5.32
CA TYR A 178 9.15 -15.23 -6.12
C TYR A 178 10.15 -14.56 -7.07
N ASP A 179 9.71 -14.37 -8.30
CA ASP A 179 10.37 -13.48 -9.26
C ASP A 179 10.06 -12.02 -8.97
N LEU A 180 8.82 -11.76 -8.48
CA LEU A 180 8.35 -10.43 -8.10
C LEU A 180 7.51 -10.51 -6.82
N ILE A 181 7.80 -9.62 -5.86
CA ILE A 181 6.93 -9.34 -4.71
C ILE A 181 6.38 -7.94 -4.90
N TRP A 182 5.04 -7.82 -4.98
CA TRP A 182 4.34 -6.56 -5.17
C TRP A 182 3.71 -6.13 -3.84
N VAL A 183 4.04 -4.93 -3.39
CA VAL A 183 3.55 -4.33 -2.14
C VAL A 183 2.89 -3.01 -2.49
N GLN A 184 1.57 -2.91 -2.37
CA GLN A 184 0.84 -1.72 -2.78
C GLN A 184 -0.18 -1.29 -1.73
N TRP A 185 -0.04 -0.04 -1.22
CA TRP A 185 -0.96 0.60 -0.27
C TRP A 185 -1.21 -0.20 1.01
N VAL A 186 -0.18 -0.91 1.46
CA VAL A 186 -0.20 -1.70 2.69
C VAL A 186 0.98 -1.36 3.61
N SER A 187 2.09 -0.86 3.05
CA SER A 187 3.30 -0.56 3.82
C SER A 187 3.08 0.60 4.81
N GLY A 188 2.10 1.46 4.54
CA GLY A 188 1.70 2.55 5.43
C GLY A 188 1.22 2.09 6.80
N HIS A 189 0.71 0.87 6.94
CA HIS A 189 0.25 0.32 8.21
C HIS A 189 1.36 -0.17 9.13
N LEU A 190 2.60 -0.33 8.64
CA LEU A 190 3.72 -0.80 9.45
C LEU A 190 4.42 0.32 10.22
N VAL A 191 4.80 0.06 11.47
CA VAL A 191 5.82 0.88 12.15
C VAL A 191 7.17 0.71 11.43
N ASP A 192 8.12 1.62 11.67
CA ASP A 192 9.36 1.65 10.86
C ASP A 192 10.22 0.40 11.02
N GLU A 193 10.32 -0.10 12.24
CA GLU A 193 11.08 -1.31 12.56
C GLU A 193 10.49 -2.53 11.85
N ASP A 194 9.16 -2.65 11.82
CA ASP A 194 8.47 -3.76 11.16
C ASP A 194 8.50 -3.62 9.63
N LEU A 195 8.51 -2.41 9.09
CA LEU A 195 8.70 -2.17 7.66
C LEU A 195 10.07 -2.67 7.18
N VAL A 196 11.13 -2.36 7.93
CA VAL A 196 12.48 -2.87 7.64
C VAL A 196 12.54 -4.39 7.78
N ALA A 197 11.95 -4.95 8.85
CA ALA A 197 11.91 -6.38 9.09
C ALA A 197 11.11 -7.12 7.99
N PHE A 198 9.99 -6.56 7.54
CA PHE A 198 9.20 -7.10 6.45
C PHE A 198 9.99 -7.16 5.14
N PHE A 199 10.68 -6.08 4.77
CA PHE A 199 11.52 -6.11 3.56
C PHE A 199 12.64 -7.15 3.66
N LYS A 200 13.27 -7.33 4.83
CA LYS A 200 14.26 -8.41 5.03
C LYS A 200 13.68 -9.81 4.84
N ARG A 201 12.43 -10.04 5.26
CA ARG A 201 11.71 -11.29 4.99
C ARG A 201 11.37 -11.45 3.51
N CYS A 202 10.95 -10.37 2.85
CA CYS A 202 10.72 -10.37 1.40
C CYS A 202 11.98 -10.73 0.61
N VAL A 203 13.17 -10.25 1.02
CA VAL A 203 14.45 -10.61 0.39
C VAL A 203 14.66 -12.13 0.38
N LYS A 204 14.36 -12.81 1.50
CA LYS A 204 14.45 -14.27 1.57
C LYS A 204 13.46 -14.98 0.66
N GLY A 205 12.29 -14.39 0.44
CA GLY A 205 11.26 -14.92 -0.46
C GLY A 205 11.61 -14.80 -1.95
N LEU A 206 12.57 -13.94 -2.31
CA LEU A 206 12.96 -13.75 -3.70
C LEU A 206 13.80 -14.92 -4.23
N LYS A 207 13.55 -15.29 -5.49
CA LYS A 207 14.51 -16.07 -6.29
C LYS A 207 15.77 -15.27 -6.56
N PRO A 208 16.89 -15.93 -6.89
CA PRO A 208 18.05 -15.24 -7.45
C PRO A 208 17.64 -14.33 -8.61
N GLY A 209 17.96 -13.04 -8.50
CA GLY A 209 17.58 -12.05 -9.49
C GLY A 209 16.16 -11.50 -9.38
N GLY A 210 15.39 -11.92 -8.39
CA GLY A 210 14.05 -11.40 -8.11
C GLY A 210 14.04 -9.92 -7.70
N CYS A 211 12.85 -9.33 -7.62
CA CYS A 211 12.65 -7.91 -7.36
C CYS A 211 11.44 -7.69 -6.44
N ILE A 212 11.56 -6.75 -5.50
CA ILE A 212 10.44 -6.23 -4.72
C ILE A 212 9.97 -4.93 -5.38
N VAL A 213 8.67 -4.73 -5.53
CA VAL A 213 8.09 -3.46 -5.95
C VAL A 213 7.23 -2.91 -4.84
N LEU A 214 7.59 -1.74 -4.33
CA LEU A 214 6.73 -0.95 -3.46
C LEU A 214 6.00 0.10 -4.29
N LYS A 215 4.69 0.19 -4.15
CA LYS A 215 3.85 1.25 -4.69
C LYS A 215 3.01 1.86 -3.57
N ASP A 216 3.29 3.10 -3.21
CA ASP A 216 2.62 3.73 -2.07
C ASP A 216 2.48 5.24 -2.22
N ASN A 217 1.63 5.81 -1.39
CA ASN A 217 1.50 7.25 -1.20
C ASN A 217 2.81 7.82 -0.62
N VAL A 218 3.22 8.97 -1.12
CA VAL A 218 4.41 9.67 -0.62
C VAL A 218 4.05 11.13 -0.40
N THR A 219 4.31 11.63 0.81
CA THR A 219 4.08 13.04 1.08
C THR A 219 5.25 13.91 0.63
N ASN A 220 4.94 15.13 0.17
CA ASN A 220 5.92 16.18 -0.10
C ASN A 220 6.08 17.14 1.10
N HIS A 221 5.44 16.86 2.23
CA HIS A 221 5.67 17.61 3.47
C HIS A 221 7.03 17.26 4.07
N GLU A 222 7.51 18.11 5.00
CA GLU A 222 8.79 17.88 5.70
C GLU A 222 8.79 16.62 6.58
N LYS A 223 7.60 16.15 6.98
CA LYS A 223 7.41 14.98 7.86
C LYS A 223 6.28 14.12 7.33
N ARG A 224 6.32 12.82 7.69
CA ARG A 224 5.22 11.89 7.45
C ARG A 224 3.93 12.38 8.08
N LEU A 225 2.82 11.93 7.52
CA LEU A 225 1.48 12.19 8.04
C LEU A 225 0.89 10.86 8.52
N PHE A 226 0.18 10.90 9.64
CA PHE A 226 -0.59 9.77 10.13
C PHE A 226 -2.07 10.01 9.83
N ASP A 227 -2.74 9.00 9.33
CA ASP A 227 -4.18 9.00 9.12
C ASP A 227 -4.85 8.22 10.26
N ASP A 228 -5.65 8.92 11.04
CA ASP A 228 -6.37 8.35 12.19
C ASP A 228 -7.59 7.49 11.74
N GLU A 229 -7.99 7.55 10.47
CA GLU A 229 -9.15 6.81 9.95
C GLU A 229 -8.77 5.35 9.63
N ASP A 230 -7.70 5.14 8.87
CA ASP A 230 -7.23 3.80 8.46
C ASP A 230 -5.97 3.35 9.21
N HIS A 231 -5.49 4.17 10.13
CA HIS A 231 -4.29 3.94 10.95
C HIS A 231 -3.04 3.64 10.11
N SER A 232 -2.77 4.50 9.12
CA SER A 232 -1.60 4.39 8.26
C SER A 232 -0.74 5.65 8.25
N TRP A 233 0.55 5.50 7.90
CA TRP A 233 1.47 6.59 7.66
C TRP A 233 1.65 6.84 6.17
N THR A 234 1.45 8.08 5.73
CA THR A 234 2.00 8.55 4.45
C THR A 234 3.41 9.07 4.70
N ARG A 235 4.41 8.27 4.37
CA ARG A 235 5.82 8.57 4.60
C ARG A 235 6.37 9.55 3.55
N THR A 236 7.45 10.22 3.91
CA THR A 236 8.28 10.97 2.95
C THR A 236 9.16 10.01 2.15
N GLU A 237 9.64 10.44 0.97
CA GLU A 237 10.59 9.63 0.20
C GLU A 237 11.91 9.35 0.96
N PRO A 238 12.54 10.32 1.66
CA PRO A 238 13.71 10.03 2.49
C PRO A 238 13.48 8.92 3.53
N GLU A 239 12.34 8.92 4.23
CA GLU A 239 12.01 7.87 5.22
C GLU A 239 11.87 6.48 4.57
N LEU A 240 11.31 6.41 3.37
CA LEU A 240 11.28 5.15 2.60
C LEU A 240 12.69 4.71 2.19
N MET A 241 13.53 5.64 1.75
CA MET A 241 14.92 5.32 1.40
C MET A 241 15.73 4.84 2.61
N GLU A 242 15.49 5.38 3.80
CA GLU A 242 16.08 4.89 5.05
C GLU A 242 15.61 3.46 5.37
N ALA A 243 14.31 3.16 5.18
CA ALA A 243 13.79 1.81 5.37
C ALA A 243 14.39 0.80 4.36
N PHE A 244 14.57 1.20 3.09
CA PHE A 244 15.23 0.35 2.09
C PHE A 244 16.69 0.07 2.46
N ALA A 245 17.43 1.11 2.86
CA ALA A 245 18.82 0.97 3.32
C ALA A 245 18.90 0.06 4.57
N GLY A 246 18.00 0.24 5.54
CA GLY A 246 17.91 -0.60 6.73
C GLY A 246 17.61 -2.08 6.43
N ALA A 247 16.98 -2.35 5.29
CA ALA A 247 16.72 -3.71 4.80
C ALA A 247 17.77 -4.21 3.80
N GLU A 248 18.87 -3.47 3.60
CA GLU A 248 19.95 -3.80 2.67
C GLU A 248 19.45 -3.93 1.21
N LEU A 249 18.52 -3.02 0.82
CA LEU A 249 17.92 -2.98 -0.51
C LEU A 249 18.43 -1.79 -1.32
N ASP A 250 18.83 -2.04 -2.55
CA ASP A 250 19.15 -1.03 -3.56
C ASP A 250 17.89 -0.67 -4.36
N MET A 251 17.54 0.62 -4.43
CA MET A 251 16.50 1.10 -5.33
C MET A 251 17.05 1.17 -6.76
N VAL A 252 16.62 0.24 -7.62
CA VAL A 252 17.14 0.11 -9.00
C VAL A 252 16.32 0.85 -10.04
N MET A 253 15.07 1.18 -9.76
CA MET A 253 14.21 1.99 -10.62
C MET A 253 13.09 2.63 -9.81
N LYS A 254 12.70 3.86 -10.17
CA LYS A 254 11.49 4.50 -9.62
C LYS A 254 10.72 5.25 -10.68
N THR A 255 9.43 5.43 -10.45
CA THR A 255 8.55 6.30 -11.23
C THR A 255 7.44 6.88 -10.37
N ILE A 256 6.74 7.88 -10.90
CA ILE A 256 5.53 8.44 -10.28
C ILE A 256 4.30 7.93 -11.01
N GLN A 257 3.25 7.62 -10.28
CA GLN A 257 1.93 7.33 -10.84
C GLN A 257 1.38 8.56 -11.57
N THR A 258 0.94 8.38 -12.80
CA THR A 258 0.28 9.41 -13.60
C THR A 258 -1.20 9.08 -13.79
N GLY A 259 -1.99 10.09 -14.18
CA GLY A 259 -3.42 9.92 -14.44
C GLY A 259 -4.31 9.95 -13.18
N PHE A 260 -3.75 10.29 -12.04
CA PHE A 260 -4.49 10.52 -10.80
C PHE A 260 -4.86 12.00 -10.64
N PRO A 261 -5.94 12.33 -9.92
CA PRO A 261 -6.28 13.70 -9.54
C PRO A 261 -5.13 14.36 -8.75
N LYS A 262 -5.00 15.68 -8.87
CA LYS A 262 -3.93 16.44 -8.18
C LYS A 262 -4.19 16.61 -6.68
N GLU A 263 -5.41 16.34 -6.26
CA GLU A 263 -5.90 16.52 -4.89
C GLU A 263 -5.49 15.36 -3.96
N ILE A 264 -5.06 14.22 -4.52
CA ILE A 264 -4.58 13.09 -3.73
C ILE A 264 -3.06 13.12 -3.64
N TYR A 265 -2.53 12.38 -2.64
CA TYR A 265 -1.08 12.27 -2.47
C TYR A 265 -0.41 11.75 -3.74
N PRO A 266 0.82 12.22 -4.06
CA PRO A 266 1.64 11.58 -5.07
C PRO A 266 1.85 10.11 -4.73
N VAL A 267 1.61 9.22 -5.69
CA VAL A 267 1.92 7.80 -5.57
C VAL A 267 3.21 7.51 -6.32
N LYS A 268 4.17 6.89 -5.66
CA LYS A 268 5.45 6.51 -6.26
C LYS A 268 5.59 4.99 -6.32
N ILE A 269 6.32 4.52 -7.31
CA ILE A 269 6.61 3.11 -7.53
C ILE A 269 8.11 2.94 -7.48
N PHE A 270 8.59 2.08 -6.59
CA PHE A 270 10.00 1.78 -6.38
C PHE A 270 10.27 0.30 -6.67
N ALA A 271 11.28 0.01 -7.47
CA ALA A 271 11.79 -1.34 -7.64
C ALA A 271 13.07 -1.49 -6.82
N LEU A 272 13.10 -2.53 -6.02
CA LEU A 272 14.11 -2.79 -5.02
C LEU A 272 14.73 -4.15 -5.25
N LYS A 273 16.05 -4.25 -5.11
CA LYS A 273 16.79 -5.51 -5.17
C LYS A 273 17.68 -5.65 -3.94
N PRO A 274 17.98 -6.88 -3.53
CA PRO A 274 19.03 -7.09 -2.53
C PRO A 274 20.32 -6.37 -2.94
N GLY A 275 20.87 -5.57 -2.04
CA GLY A 275 22.14 -4.90 -2.23
C GLY A 275 23.24 -5.92 -2.55
N LYS A 276 24.25 -5.49 -3.29
CA LYS A 276 25.42 -6.33 -3.53
C LYS A 276 26.12 -6.55 -2.19
N GLN A 277 26.11 -7.78 -1.70
CA GLN A 277 27.02 -8.13 -0.62
C GLN A 277 28.43 -7.94 -1.16
N GLU A 278 29.17 -6.98 -0.61
CA GLU A 278 30.63 -6.97 -0.81
C GLU A 278 31.14 -8.33 -0.31
N ALA A 279 31.74 -9.08 -1.21
CA ALA A 279 32.44 -10.30 -0.80
C ALA A 279 33.42 -9.89 0.32
N LYS A 280 33.16 -10.35 1.54
CA LYS A 280 34.19 -10.29 2.59
C LYS A 280 35.32 -11.16 2.07
N ASP A 281 36.39 -10.51 1.61
CA ASP A 281 37.66 -11.19 1.39
C ASP A 281 38.08 -11.76 2.76
N ASP A 282 37.83 -13.05 2.96
CA ASP A 282 38.42 -13.80 4.06
C ASP A 282 39.93 -13.93 3.73
N ASN A 283 40.68 -12.97 4.26
CA ASN A 283 42.15 -13.02 4.34
C ASN A 283 42.57 -13.67 5.67
#